data_09c6951852a6123f246b3e5ad4a98e90
#
_entry.id   09c6951852a6123f246b3e5ad4a98e90
#
_cell.length_a   1.000
_cell.length_b   1.000
_cell.length_c   1.000
_cell.angle_alpha   90.00
_cell.angle_beta   90.00
_cell.angle_gamma   90.00
#
_symmetry.space_group_name_H-M   'P 1'
#
loop_
_entity.id
_entity.type
_entity.pdbx_description
1 polymer ?
#
loop_
_entity_poly.entity_id
_entity_poly.type
_entity_poly.pdbx_seq_one_letter_code
_entity_poly.pdbx_strand_id
1 'polypeptide(L)'
;MKSYILFAVLLVAVTVTGCGNHQHEHAATEGEHVHEENLQLTAYSNDFEVYAEATPFVAGEASDILAHFTFLKNFKPLEAGKVTASLVVGTERISQVLESPSRPGVYKFMLTPKVSGPQKFIHT
;
A
#
# COMPACT_ATOMS: atom_id res chain seq x y z
N MET A 1 -19.80 -21.73 81.40
CA MET A 1 -19.49 -22.43 80.16
C MET A 1 -19.56 -21.42 79.03
N LYS A 2 -18.44 -20.98 78.59
CA LYS A 2 -18.36 -20.00 77.51
C LYS A 2 -17.86 -20.71 76.26
N SER A 3 -18.77 -20.95 75.36
CA SER A 3 -18.48 -21.55 74.07
C SER A 3 -17.77 -20.46 73.21
N TYR A 4 -16.47 -20.59 73.02
CA TYR A 4 -15.73 -19.76 72.12
C TYR A 4 -15.86 -20.38 70.72
N ILE A 5 -16.75 -19.83 69.92
CA ILE A 5 -16.82 -20.13 68.52
C ILE A 5 -15.65 -19.43 67.86
N LEU A 6 -14.62 -20.21 67.59
CA LEU A 6 -13.51 -19.80 66.75
C LEU A 6 -14.02 -19.70 65.32
N PHE A 7 -14.37 -18.49 64.93
CA PHE A 7 -14.55 -18.18 63.52
C PHE A 7 -13.17 -18.22 62.84
N ALA A 8 -12.85 -19.38 62.32
CA ALA A 8 -11.79 -19.47 61.38
C ALA A 8 -12.22 -18.75 60.08
N VAL A 9 -11.90 -17.50 59.98
CA VAL A 9 -12.03 -16.78 58.71
C VAL A 9 -10.97 -17.36 57.78
N LEU A 10 -11.41 -18.27 56.94
CA LEU A 10 -10.61 -18.78 55.83
C LEU A 10 -10.50 -17.69 54.78
N LEU A 11 -9.43 -16.94 54.87
CA LEU A 11 -9.09 -15.94 53.86
C LEU A 11 -8.65 -16.66 52.59
N VAL A 12 -9.61 -16.92 51.70
CA VAL A 12 -9.29 -17.41 50.34
C VAL A 12 -8.66 -16.27 49.58
N ALA A 13 -7.34 -16.26 49.53
CA ALA A 13 -6.59 -15.39 48.64
C ALA A 13 -6.79 -15.89 47.21
N VAL A 14 -7.78 -15.32 46.53
CA VAL A 14 -7.88 -15.49 45.07
C VAL A 14 -6.73 -14.71 44.43
N THR A 15 -5.65 -15.40 44.13
CA THR A 15 -4.63 -14.87 43.26
C THR A 15 -5.18 -14.83 41.84
N VAL A 16 -5.74 -13.68 41.45
CA VAL A 16 -6.00 -13.38 40.06
C VAL A 16 -4.66 -13.21 39.41
N THR A 17 -4.17 -14.26 38.77
CA THR A 17 -3.06 -14.12 37.81
C THR A 17 -3.59 -13.29 36.67
N GLY A 18 -3.43 -11.98 36.78
CA GLY A 18 -3.64 -11.06 35.67
C GLY A 18 -2.71 -11.45 34.56
N CYS A 19 -3.29 -11.84 33.42
CA CYS A 19 -2.57 -11.90 32.16
C CYS A 19 -1.87 -10.56 31.98
N GLY A 20 -0.53 -10.61 31.99
CA GLY A 20 0.29 -9.45 31.71
C GLY A 20 -0.06 -8.90 30.33
N ASN A 21 -0.75 -7.79 30.35
CA ASN A 21 -0.86 -6.95 29.18
C ASN A 21 0.56 -6.44 28.93
N HIS A 22 1.24 -7.00 27.96
CA HIS A 22 2.48 -6.40 27.46
C HIS A 22 2.09 -5.09 26.81
N GLN A 23 1.98 -4.05 27.61
CA GLN A 23 2.15 -2.71 27.11
C GLN A 23 3.61 -2.62 26.68
N HIS A 24 3.81 -2.81 25.38
CA HIS A 24 4.98 -2.25 24.74
C HIS A 24 4.78 -0.73 24.85
N GLU A 25 5.41 -0.15 25.84
CA GLU A 25 5.73 1.27 25.81
C GLU A 25 6.67 1.45 24.63
N HIS A 26 6.10 1.61 23.45
CA HIS A 26 6.80 2.27 22.38
C HIS A 26 6.98 3.70 22.87
N ALA A 27 8.20 4.01 23.29
CA ALA A 27 8.63 5.39 23.40
C ALA A 27 8.22 6.05 22.08
N ALA A 28 7.27 6.97 22.16
CA ALA A 28 6.84 7.78 21.06
C ALA A 28 8.05 8.62 20.64
N THR A 29 8.82 8.08 19.70
CA THR A 29 9.60 8.92 18.83
C THR A 29 8.58 9.43 17.83
N GLU A 30 8.14 10.64 18.05
CA GLU A 30 7.33 11.42 17.11
C GLU A 30 8.14 11.57 15.82
N GLY A 31 7.99 10.58 14.98
CA GLY A 31 8.16 10.67 13.56
C GLY A 31 6.83 10.21 13.02
N GLU A 32 5.93 11.14 12.82
CA GLU A 32 4.71 10.92 12.07
C GLU A 32 5.13 10.57 10.64
N HIS A 33 5.52 9.32 10.43
CA HIS A 33 5.58 8.77 9.09
C HIS A 33 4.13 8.70 8.62
N VAL A 34 3.68 9.78 8.00
CA VAL A 34 2.52 9.73 7.13
C VAL A 34 2.90 8.70 6.07
N HIS A 35 2.43 7.47 6.25
CA HIS A 35 2.45 6.48 5.18
C HIS A 35 1.48 7.03 4.14
N GLU A 36 2.01 7.75 3.15
CA GLU A 36 1.25 8.08 1.97
C GLU A 36 0.82 6.75 1.35
N GLU A 37 -0.49 6.49 1.38
CA GLU A 37 -1.06 5.30 0.76
C GLU A 37 -0.74 5.34 -0.74
N ASN A 38 -0.15 4.27 -1.25
CA ASN A 38 0.04 4.11 -2.68
C ASN A 38 -1.30 4.11 -3.41
N LEU A 39 -1.33 4.79 -4.53
CA LEU A 39 -2.46 4.76 -5.44
C LEU A 39 -2.54 3.39 -6.10
N GLN A 40 -3.74 2.82 -6.15
CA GLN A 40 -4.02 1.58 -6.87
C GLN A 40 -4.91 1.87 -8.06
N LEU A 41 -4.46 1.45 -9.23
CA LEU A 41 -5.10 1.73 -10.51
C LEU A 41 -5.35 0.41 -11.23
N THR A 42 -6.56 0.17 -11.69
CA THR A 42 -6.89 -0.99 -12.51
C THR A 42 -7.60 -0.53 -13.78
N ALA A 43 -7.17 -1.05 -14.91
CA ALA A 43 -7.78 -0.77 -16.20
C ALA A 43 -7.81 -2.03 -17.06
N TYR A 44 -8.76 -2.06 -17.99
CA TYR A 44 -8.95 -3.17 -18.91
C TYR A 44 -8.97 -2.67 -20.34
N SER A 45 -8.38 -3.44 -21.24
CA SER A 45 -8.58 -3.35 -22.68
C SER A 45 -9.25 -4.64 -23.18
N ASN A 46 -9.37 -4.80 -24.47
CA ASN A 46 -9.89 -6.06 -25.04
C ASN A 46 -8.96 -7.26 -24.75
N ASP A 47 -7.68 -7.01 -24.62
CA ASP A 47 -6.66 -8.06 -24.53
C ASP A 47 -5.97 -8.13 -23.18
N PHE A 48 -5.97 -7.03 -22.42
CA PHE A 48 -5.16 -6.90 -21.19
C PHE A 48 -5.95 -6.38 -20.00
N GLU A 49 -5.61 -6.89 -18.85
CA GLU A 49 -5.75 -6.21 -17.56
C GLU A 49 -4.44 -5.51 -17.23
N VAL A 50 -4.52 -4.28 -16.75
CA VAL A 50 -3.40 -3.54 -16.17
C VAL A 50 -3.74 -3.20 -14.73
N TYR A 51 -2.95 -3.71 -13.81
CA TYR A 51 -2.96 -3.29 -12.42
C TYR A 51 -1.70 -2.48 -12.15
N ALA A 52 -1.82 -1.31 -11.56
CA ALA A 52 -0.68 -0.48 -11.21
C ALA A 52 -0.76 0.06 -9.79
N GLU A 53 0.36 0.10 -9.14
CA GLU A 53 0.58 0.82 -7.88
C GLU A 53 1.51 1.99 -8.15
N ALA A 54 1.18 3.15 -7.59
CA ALA A 54 1.98 4.34 -7.75
C ALA A 54 2.09 5.10 -6.44
N THR A 55 3.22 5.73 -6.20
CA THR A 55 3.30 6.79 -5.19
C THR A 55 2.43 7.98 -5.62
N PRO A 56 1.90 8.77 -4.70
CA PRO A 56 1.08 9.93 -5.04
C PRO A 56 1.75 10.85 -6.06
N PHE A 57 0.96 11.38 -7.00
CA PHE A 57 1.46 12.30 -8.02
C PHE A 57 1.46 13.73 -7.47
N VAL A 58 2.62 14.16 -6.97
CA VAL A 58 2.84 15.51 -6.43
C VAL A 58 3.66 16.33 -7.42
N ALA A 59 3.23 17.57 -7.68
CA ALA A 59 3.94 18.46 -8.60
C ALA A 59 5.39 18.70 -8.15
N GLY A 60 6.34 18.46 -9.06
CA GLY A 60 7.77 18.58 -8.79
C GLY A 60 8.43 17.36 -8.16
N GLU A 61 7.67 16.32 -7.79
CA GLU A 61 8.17 15.10 -7.19
C GLU A 61 8.08 13.92 -8.15
N ALA A 62 9.09 13.06 -8.12
CA ALA A 62 9.08 11.83 -8.91
C ALA A 62 8.14 10.80 -8.27
N SER A 63 7.22 10.28 -9.07
CA SER A 63 6.34 9.18 -8.68
C SER A 63 6.77 7.88 -9.32
N ASP A 64 7.01 6.87 -8.51
CA ASP A 64 7.25 5.51 -8.96
C ASP A 64 5.94 4.81 -9.28
N ILE A 65 5.89 4.14 -10.43
CA ILE A 65 4.72 3.40 -10.90
C ILE A 65 5.14 1.98 -11.23
N LEU A 66 4.54 1.03 -10.56
CA LEU A 66 4.72 -0.39 -10.82
C LEU A 66 3.47 -0.93 -11.51
N ALA A 67 3.55 -1.19 -12.80
CA ALA A 67 2.42 -1.67 -13.60
C ALA A 67 2.57 -3.15 -13.95
N HIS A 68 1.50 -3.90 -13.77
CA HIS A 68 1.39 -5.33 -14.09
C HIS A 68 0.44 -5.51 -15.26
N PHE A 69 0.92 -6.14 -16.32
CA PHE A 69 0.16 -6.43 -17.53
C PHE A 69 -0.11 -7.93 -17.65
N THR A 70 -1.38 -8.27 -17.70
CA THR A 70 -1.85 -9.64 -17.79
C THR A 70 -2.76 -9.80 -19.00
N PHE A 71 -2.50 -10.81 -19.85
CA PHE A 71 -3.40 -11.16 -20.95
C PHE A 71 -4.71 -11.75 -20.41
N LEU A 72 -5.85 -11.19 -20.81
CA LEU A 72 -7.17 -11.69 -20.40
C LEU A 72 -7.48 -13.07 -20.96
N LYS A 73 -6.93 -13.41 -22.12
CA LYS A 73 -7.20 -14.67 -22.82
C LYS A 73 -6.72 -15.89 -22.04
N ASN A 74 -5.61 -15.80 -21.34
CA ASN A 74 -4.95 -16.94 -20.72
C ASN A 74 -4.32 -16.64 -19.36
N PHE A 75 -4.50 -15.44 -18.84
CA PHE A 75 -3.98 -14.94 -17.56
C PHE A 75 -2.45 -15.01 -17.44
N LYS A 76 -1.75 -14.96 -18.56
CA LYS A 76 -0.29 -14.91 -18.58
C LYS A 76 0.22 -13.48 -18.57
N PRO A 77 1.39 -13.24 -17.96
CA PRO A 77 2.02 -11.93 -17.99
C PRO A 77 2.48 -11.56 -19.40
N LEU A 78 2.55 -10.25 -19.68
CA LEU A 78 3.18 -9.73 -20.89
C LEU A 78 4.71 -9.87 -20.75
N GLU A 79 5.32 -10.78 -21.48
CA GLU A 79 6.75 -11.10 -21.37
C GLU A 79 7.65 -10.19 -22.21
N ALA A 80 7.09 -9.56 -23.24
CA ALA A 80 7.80 -8.66 -24.13
C ALA A 80 6.85 -7.62 -24.71
N GLY A 81 7.39 -6.49 -25.12
CA GLY A 81 6.63 -5.44 -25.77
C GLY A 81 6.91 -4.06 -25.20
N LYS A 82 6.68 -3.07 -26.02
CA LYS A 82 6.83 -1.67 -25.68
C LYS A 82 5.55 -1.15 -25.01
N VAL A 83 5.69 -0.48 -23.88
CA VAL A 83 4.60 0.16 -23.17
C VAL A 83 4.91 1.62 -22.91
N THR A 84 3.94 2.49 -23.15
CA THR A 84 4.00 3.91 -22.83
C THR A 84 3.07 4.21 -21.67
N ALA A 85 3.61 4.78 -20.60
CA ALA A 85 2.82 5.36 -19.53
C ALA A 85 2.75 6.88 -19.71
N SER A 86 1.58 7.45 -19.55
CA SER A 86 1.34 8.89 -19.63
C SER A 86 0.52 9.36 -18.44
N LEU A 87 0.97 10.45 -17.84
CA LEU A 87 0.20 11.19 -16.84
C LEU A 87 -0.26 12.51 -17.45
N VAL A 88 -1.56 12.75 -17.40
CA VAL A 88 -2.17 13.99 -17.86
C VAL A 88 -2.67 14.78 -16.64
N VAL A 89 -2.20 15.99 -16.48
CA VAL A 89 -2.62 16.91 -15.41
C VAL A 89 -3.04 18.21 -16.07
N GLY A 90 -4.35 18.46 -16.08
CA GLY A 90 -4.92 19.60 -16.85
C GLY A 90 -4.60 19.47 -18.35
N THR A 91 -3.82 20.39 -18.88
CA THR A 91 -3.36 20.40 -20.29
C THR A 91 -1.97 19.82 -20.47
N GLU A 92 -1.26 19.51 -19.37
CA GLU A 92 0.07 18.92 -19.43
C GLU A 92 0.00 17.41 -19.59
N ARG A 93 0.85 16.87 -20.45
CA ARG A 93 1.07 15.42 -20.58
C ARG A 93 2.55 15.14 -20.44
N ILE A 94 2.88 14.25 -19.52
CA ILE A 94 4.22 13.66 -19.38
C ILE A 94 4.14 12.17 -19.66
N SER A 95 5.15 11.62 -20.32
CA SER A 95 5.14 10.22 -20.74
C SER A 95 6.51 9.60 -20.60
N GLN A 96 6.53 8.30 -20.37
CA GLN A 96 7.72 7.47 -20.42
C GLN A 96 7.43 6.21 -21.23
N VAL A 97 8.38 5.84 -22.06
CA VAL A 97 8.32 4.63 -22.90
C VAL A 97 9.32 3.61 -22.34
N LEU A 98 8.85 2.38 -22.16
CA LEU A 98 9.71 1.24 -21.85
C LEU A 98 9.59 0.21 -22.96
N GLU A 99 10.70 -0.22 -23.52
CA GLU A 99 10.76 -1.16 -24.65
C GLU A 99 10.47 -2.61 -24.23
N SER A 100 10.65 -2.91 -22.94
CA SER A 100 10.42 -4.25 -22.40
C SER A 100 10.11 -4.19 -20.89
N PRO A 101 9.46 -5.24 -20.35
CA PRO A 101 9.24 -5.33 -18.90
C PRO A 101 10.55 -5.57 -18.15
N SER A 102 10.60 -5.15 -16.90
CA SER A 102 11.72 -5.43 -15.99
C SER A 102 11.78 -6.89 -15.54
N ARG A 103 10.62 -7.54 -15.56
CA ARG A 103 10.38 -8.98 -15.39
C ARG A 103 9.02 -9.31 -16.02
N PRO A 104 8.69 -10.59 -16.28
CA PRO A 104 7.44 -10.93 -16.94
C PRO A 104 6.23 -10.19 -16.38
N GLY A 105 5.56 -9.42 -17.22
CA GLY A 105 4.38 -8.63 -16.90
C GLY A 105 4.61 -7.32 -16.15
N VAL A 106 5.82 -7.01 -15.69
CA VAL A 106 6.07 -5.89 -14.78
C VAL A 106 6.89 -4.78 -15.44
N TYR A 107 6.30 -3.59 -15.51
CA TYR A 107 6.91 -2.37 -16.01
C TYR A 107 7.05 -1.36 -14.87
N LYS A 108 8.25 -0.79 -14.71
CA LYS A 108 8.54 0.24 -13.72
C LYS A 108 8.72 1.58 -14.38
N PHE A 109 7.80 2.49 -14.16
CA PHE A 109 7.88 3.86 -14.66
C PHE A 109 8.20 4.83 -13.53
N MET A 110 8.76 5.97 -13.91
CA MET A 110 8.95 7.11 -13.04
C MET A 110 8.49 8.37 -13.79
N LEU A 111 7.49 9.06 -13.27
CA LEU A 111 6.95 10.28 -13.86
C LEU A 111 6.97 11.41 -12.82
N THR A 112 7.37 12.60 -13.27
CA THR A 112 7.40 13.80 -12.43
C THR A 112 6.41 14.82 -13.00
N PRO A 113 5.20 14.99 -12.40
CA PRO A 113 4.28 16.03 -12.82
C PRO A 113 4.87 17.41 -12.51
N LYS A 114 4.66 18.39 -13.37
CA LYS A 114 5.16 19.76 -13.17
C LYS A 114 4.10 20.68 -12.56
N VAL A 115 2.82 20.32 -12.73
CA VAL A 115 1.69 21.11 -12.27
C VAL A 115 0.75 20.26 -11.43
N SER A 116 0.01 20.90 -10.54
CA SER A 116 -1.04 20.28 -9.73
C SER A 116 -2.40 20.40 -10.44
N GLY A 117 -3.30 19.47 -10.18
CA GLY A 117 -4.65 19.47 -10.72
C GLY A 117 -5.24 18.07 -10.86
N PRO A 118 -6.46 17.96 -11.46
CA PRO A 118 -7.05 16.67 -11.78
C PRO A 118 -6.13 15.85 -12.68
N GLN A 119 -5.93 14.58 -12.31
CA GLN A 119 -4.96 13.71 -12.94
C GLN A 119 -5.63 12.55 -13.66
N LYS A 120 -5.07 12.18 -14.82
CA LYS A 120 -5.45 10.99 -15.56
C LYS A 120 -4.21 10.21 -15.97
N PHE A 121 -4.15 8.95 -15.58
CA PHE A 121 -3.11 8.03 -16.02
C PHE A 121 -3.57 7.23 -17.24
N ILE A 122 -2.73 7.15 -18.26
CA ILE A 122 -2.99 6.46 -19.52
C ILE A 122 -1.81 5.55 -19.84
N HIS A 123 -2.10 4.33 -20.25
CA HIS A 123 -1.12 3.38 -20.77
C HIS A 123 -1.52 2.93 -22.18
N THR A 124 -0.55 2.70 -23.03
CA THR A 124 -0.70 2.17 -24.40
C THR A 124 0.49 1.31 -24.80
#